data_fa95a9e996d324b7ec7ed9c0ea07cb7e
#
_entry.id   fa95a9e996d324b7ec7ed9c0ea07cb7e
#
_cell.length_a   1.000
_cell.length_b   1.000
_cell.length_c   1.000
_cell.angle_alpha   90.00
_cell.angle_beta   90.00
_cell.angle_gamma   90.00
#
_symmetry.space_group_name_H-M   'P 1'
#
loop_
_entity.id
_entity.type
_entity.pdbx_description
1 polymer ?
#
loop_
_entity_poly.entity_id
_entity_poly.type
_entity_poly.pdbx_seq_one_letter_code
_entity_poly.pdbx_strand_id
1 'polypeptide(L)'
;MQKSGKVVVVSQHYPPDPSTTAAIMAAISERVAHEAEVLVLSGTSGSAAAGNPAVVEVKNWMPGKAALLKRALAELLFTIRMFVAMLIRLRRSDVTITVPAPFMLPYAFAAAAKLKGAKSVLIMHDLYPDVLIMAGMLKPDSVMAKAMHALNAPMFRALDAVVIIGRDTEKLLLRYRGMTSDKLRFIPNWATLARGVRAIDPGNPYRRALSARFVVGLSGNLGFTHDPVIVFEAARLLRDDNDVHFLLSGWGVGFDQLRAMQSEAKLPNVTLVDRVEDDQLEMFLSAADVWIIPYRKNVAGVSVPSRFYNLLAIGRPVILVSEADAEAALTVTEHDVGWVVEPGRPDELAKAVRQAAGADDPKRPARAAEIAGRFDFDAAMDGYCGLIRELSQPKPD
;
A
#
# COMPACT_ATOMS: atom_id res chain seq x y z
N MET A 1 16.12 38.03 -8.03
CA MET A 1 15.79 36.90 -7.10
C MET A 1 15.00 35.88 -7.90
N GLN A 2 15.60 34.74 -8.24
CA GLN A 2 14.86 33.63 -8.81
C GLN A 2 13.85 33.16 -7.74
N LYS A 3 12.53 33.23 -8.06
CA LYS A 3 11.52 32.66 -7.16
C LYS A 3 11.85 31.18 -6.95
N SER A 4 12.02 30.77 -5.71
CA SER A 4 12.09 29.35 -5.34
C SER A 4 10.95 28.62 -6.03
N GLY A 5 11.24 27.46 -6.63
CA GLY A 5 10.21 26.62 -7.23
C GLY A 5 9.23 26.13 -6.17
N LYS A 6 7.99 25.92 -6.56
CA LYS A 6 6.99 25.29 -5.68
C LYS A 6 6.94 23.79 -5.88
N VAL A 7 6.37 23.09 -4.91
CA VAL A 7 6.04 21.68 -5.05
C VAL A 7 4.60 21.53 -5.54
N VAL A 8 4.40 20.77 -6.62
CA VAL A 8 3.07 20.55 -7.20
C VAL A 8 2.69 19.07 -7.02
N VAL A 9 1.73 18.82 -6.18
CA VAL A 9 1.17 17.49 -5.91
C VAL A 9 0.00 17.25 -6.84
N VAL A 10 0.01 16.13 -7.57
CA VAL A 10 -1.00 15.79 -8.57
C VAL A 10 -1.64 14.47 -8.19
N SER A 11 -2.94 14.47 -7.86
CA SER A 11 -3.64 13.27 -7.41
C SER A 11 -5.11 13.28 -7.81
N GLN A 12 -5.65 12.12 -8.20
CA GLN A 12 -7.09 11.94 -8.33
C GLN A 12 -7.78 11.98 -6.96
N HIS A 13 -7.12 11.43 -5.94
CA HIS A 13 -7.64 11.28 -4.58
C HIS A 13 -6.95 12.24 -3.63
N TYR A 14 -7.73 13.03 -2.92
CA TYR A 14 -7.28 13.98 -1.88
C TYR A 14 -8.44 14.19 -0.88
N PRO A 15 -8.22 14.58 0.38
CA PRO A 15 -9.32 14.84 1.29
C PRO A 15 -10.36 15.81 0.68
N PRO A 16 -11.67 15.55 0.87
CA PRO A 16 -12.30 14.61 1.81
C PRO A 16 -12.50 13.16 1.30
N ASP A 17 -11.80 12.72 0.25
CA ASP A 17 -11.84 11.32 -0.19
C ASP A 17 -11.28 10.42 0.94
N PRO A 18 -12.00 9.35 1.38
CA PRO A 18 -11.58 8.51 2.51
C PRO A 18 -10.51 7.47 2.15
N SER A 19 -9.96 7.49 0.94
CA SER A 19 -8.99 6.49 0.51
C SER A 19 -7.62 6.67 1.17
N THR A 20 -6.90 5.57 1.33
CA THR A 20 -5.50 5.58 1.80
C THR A 20 -4.60 6.46 0.93
N THR A 21 -4.84 6.47 -0.39
CA THR A 21 -4.10 7.34 -1.32
C THR A 21 -4.32 8.81 -0.99
N ALA A 22 -5.57 9.22 -0.69
CA ALA A 22 -5.87 10.60 -0.30
C ALA A 22 -5.15 10.99 1.00
N ALA A 23 -5.15 10.11 2.00
CA ALA A 23 -4.45 10.33 3.27
C ALA A 23 -2.93 10.47 3.08
N ILE A 24 -2.31 9.60 2.27
CA ILE A 24 -0.88 9.66 1.96
C ILE A 24 -0.52 10.98 1.24
N MET A 25 -1.29 11.35 0.21
CA MET A 25 -1.01 12.56 -0.56
C MET A 25 -1.21 13.84 0.27
N ALA A 26 -2.20 13.85 1.18
CA ALA A 26 -2.39 14.93 2.14
C ALA A 26 -1.20 15.03 3.11
N ALA A 27 -0.81 13.93 3.74
CA ALA A 27 0.30 13.89 4.69
C ALA A 27 1.61 14.43 4.06
N ILE A 28 1.94 14.00 2.84
CA ILE A 28 3.11 14.49 2.09
C ILE A 28 2.96 16.00 1.81
N SER A 29 1.78 16.43 1.33
CA SER A 29 1.54 17.83 0.99
C SER A 29 1.67 18.75 2.20
N GLU A 30 1.08 18.38 3.32
CA GLU A 30 1.09 19.11 4.59
C GLU A 30 2.51 19.21 5.16
N ARG A 31 3.24 18.08 5.19
CA ARG A 31 4.62 18.05 5.71
C ARG A 31 5.55 18.93 4.87
N VAL A 32 5.45 18.84 3.53
CA VAL A 32 6.25 19.65 2.61
C VAL A 32 5.87 21.13 2.69
N ALA A 33 4.62 21.46 2.99
CA ALA A 33 4.15 22.84 3.12
C ALA A 33 4.80 23.61 4.29
N HIS A 34 5.43 22.91 5.23
CA HIS A 34 6.23 23.54 6.27
C HIS A 34 7.56 24.11 5.74
N GLU A 35 8.06 23.62 4.59
CA GLU A 35 9.37 23.97 4.04
C GLU A 35 9.28 24.68 2.68
N ALA A 36 8.18 24.53 1.95
CA ALA A 36 8.00 25.05 0.59
C ALA A 36 6.57 25.51 0.30
N GLU A 37 6.40 26.31 -0.75
CA GLU A 37 5.06 26.57 -1.32
C GLU A 37 4.54 25.30 -1.99
N VAL A 38 3.36 24.83 -1.60
CA VAL A 38 2.72 23.62 -2.14
C VAL A 38 1.42 23.95 -2.84
N LEU A 39 1.28 23.43 -4.06
CA LEU A 39 0.05 23.46 -4.84
C LEU A 39 -0.42 22.02 -5.07
N VAL A 40 -1.63 21.69 -4.66
CA VAL A 40 -2.27 20.41 -4.96
C VAL A 40 -3.23 20.56 -6.12
N LEU A 41 -3.09 19.72 -7.15
CA LEU A 41 -4.08 19.54 -8.21
C LEU A 41 -4.87 18.26 -7.89
N SER A 42 -6.10 18.44 -7.41
CA SER A 42 -6.94 17.37 -6.87
C SER A 42 -8.09 17.02 -7.81
N GLY A 43 -8.34 15.71 -7.99
CA GLY A 43 -9.54 15.21 -8.67
C GLY A 43 -10.75 15.01 -7.76
N THR A 44 -10.61 15.27 -6.47
CA THR A 44 -11.69 15.08 -5.49
C THR A 44 -12.57 16.31 -5.39
N SER A 45 -13.86 16.10 -5.51
CA SER A 45 -14.87 17.17 -5.37
C SER A 45 -14.90 17.66 -3.92
N GLY A 46 -14.98 18.99 -3.76
CA GLY A 46 -14.98 19.62 -2.43
C GLY A 46 -13.61 19.69 -1.75
N SER A 47 -12.53 19.35 -2.47
CA SER A 47 -11.15 19.41 -1.93
C SER A 47 -10.53 20.82 -2.00
N ALA A 48 -11.11 21.76 -2.73
CA ALA A 48 -10.53 23.08 -2.95
C ALA A 48 -10.29 23.82 -1.64
N ALA A 49 -9.07 24.32 -1.45
CA ALA A 49 -8.65 25.05 -0.26
C ALA A 49 -7.64 26.14 -0.59
N ALA A 50 -7.72 27.25 0.12
CA ALA A 50 -6.68 28.29 0.12
C ALA A 50 -5.67 28.03 1.25
N GLY A 51 -4.45 28.56 1.09
CA GLY A 51 -3.40 28.41 2.10
C GLY A 51 -2.15 27.73 1.57
N ASN A 52 -1.44 27.05 2.44
CA ASN A 52 -0.31 26.20 2.08
C ASN A 52 -0.44 24.88 2.85
N PRO A 53 -0.78 23.77 2.19
CA PRO A 53 -0.95 23.62 0.73
C PRO A 53 -2.21 24.36 0.19
N ALA A 54 -2.07 24.99 -0.98
CA ALA A 54 -3.22 25.44 -1.74
C ALA A 54 -3.75 24.29 -2.59
N VAL A 55 -5.06 24.07 -2.59
CA VAL A 55 -5.69 22.97 -3.34
C VAL A 55 -6.58 23.51 -4.45
N VAL A 56 -6.33 23.09 -5.67
CA VAL A 56 -7.14 23.41 -6.85
C VAL A 56 -7.84 22.15 -7.36
N GLU A 57 -9.16 22.20 -7.34
CA GLU A 57 -9.97 21.09 -7.84
C GLU A 57 -9.94 21.02 -9.38
N VAL A 58 -9.67 19.86 -9.91
CA VAL A 58 -9.76 19.52 -11.33
C VAL A 58 -10.97 18.62 -11.53
N LYS A 59 -11.95 19.12 -12.30
CA LYS A 59 -13.24 18.42 -12.49
C LYS A 59 -13.05 16.97 -12.88
N ASN A 60 -13.56 16.08 -12.05
CA ASN A 60 -13.51 14.63 -12.19
C ASN A 60 -14.95 14.08 -12.19
N TRP A 61 -15.24 13.21 -13.15
CA TRP A 61 -16.50 12.50 -13.21
C TRP A 61 -16.25 11.02 -12.87
N MET A 62 -16.89 10.52 -11.82
CA MET A 62 -16.74 9.13 -11.38
C MET A 62 -18.05 8.36 -11.59
N PRO A 63 -18.23 7.66 -12.71
CA PRO A 63 -19.40 6.83 -12.95
C PRO A 63 -19.38 5.57 -12.05
N GLY A 64 -20.57 5.00 -11.81
CA GLY A 64 -20.73 3.81 -10.98
C GLY A 64 -19.86 2.62 -11.44
N LYS A 65 -19.50 1.76 -10.49
CA LYS A 65 -18.52 0.65 -10.67
C LYS A 65 -18.86 -0.32 -11.81
N ALA A 66 -20.14 -0.51 -12.14
CA ALA A 66 -20.60 -1.43 -13.19
C ALA A 66 -20.40 -0.89 -14.63
N ALA A 67 -20.16 0.40 -14.83
CA ALA A 67 -20.12 1.05 -16.14
C ALA A 67 -18.68 1.18 -16.67
N LEU A 68 -18.03 0.09 -17.04
CA LEU A 68 -16.60 0.02 -17.42
C LEU A 68 -16.21 1.02 -18.54
N LEU A 69 -16.98 1.08 -19.63
CA LEU A 69 -16.69 2.03 -20.73
C LEU A 69 -16.82 3.48 -20.29
N LYS A 70 -17.84 3.81 -19.47
CA LYS A 70 -18.00 5.16 -18.94
C LYS A 70 -16.86 5.52 -17.99
N ARG A 71 -16.35 4.55 -17.22
CA ARG A 71 -15.17 4.74 -16.36
C ARG A 71 -13.92 5.00 -17.16
N ALA A 72 -13.65 4.21 -18.21
CA ALA A 72 -12.51 4.43 -19.08
C ALA A 72 -12.54 5.82 -19.74
N LEU A 73 -13.72 6.26 -20.21
CA LEU A 73 -13.91 7.62 -20.75
C LEU A 73 -13.70 8.70 -19.66
N ALA A 74 -14.22 8.48 -18.46
CA ALA A 74 -14.06 9.40 -17.34
C ALA A 74 -12.58 9.57 -16.95
N GLU A 75 -11.83 8.46 -16.86
CA GLU A 75 -10.39 8.48 -16.58
C GLU A 75 -9.61 9.20 -17.68
N LEU A 76 -9.94 8.98 -18.95
CA LEU A 76 -9.33 9.69 -20.07
C LEU A 76 -9.60 11.19 -20.00
N LEU A 77 -10.85 11.61 -19.80
CA LEU A 77 -11.23 13.02 -19.68
C LEU A 77 -10.57 13.69 -18.48
N PHE A 78 -10.50 13.00 -17.34
CA PHE A 78 -9.81 13.49 -16.16
C PHE A 78 -8.31 13.66 -16.43
N THR A 79 -7.67 12.65 -17.04
CA THR A 79 -6.24 12.70 -17.40
C THR A 79 -5.93 13.88 -18.33
N ILE A 80 -6.78 14.14 -19.34
CA ILE A 80 -6.62 15.29 -20.23
C ILE A 80 -6.76 16.61 -19.46
N ARG A 81 -7.78 16.74 -18.59
CA ARG A 81 -7.97 17.96 -17.79
C ARG A 81 -6.79 18.19 -16.84
N MET A 82 -6.29 17.14 -16.22
CA MET A 82 -5.13 17.20 -15.33
C MET A 82 -3.88 17.61 -16.11
N PHE A 83 -3.66 17.04 -17.29
CA PHE A 83 -2.57 17.44 -18.19
C PHE A 83 -2.61 18.94 -18.53
N VAL A 84 -3.77 19.45 -18.93
CA VAL A 84 -3.96 20.88 -19.23
C VAL A 84 -3.74 21.73 -17.98
N ALA A 85 -4.27 21.31 -16.83
CA ALA A 85 -4.08 22.01 -15.56
C ALA A 85 -2.59 22.10 -15.19
N MET A 86 -1.83 21.03 -15.42
CA MET A 86 -0.37 21.02 -15.24
C MET A 86 0.33 21.96 -16.21
N LEU A 87 0.02 21.92 -17.51
CA LEU A 87 0.63 22.82 -18.50
C LEU A 87 0.43 24.30 -18.18
N ILE A 88 -0.71 24.66 -17.58
CA ILE A 88 -1.01 26.04 -17.18
C ILE A 88 -0.21 26.44 -15.91
N ARG A 89 -0.02 25.53 -14.97
CA ARG A 89 0.44 25.86 -13.62
C ARG A 89 1.90 25.51 -13.32
N LEU A 90 2.48 24.54 -14.05
CA LEU A 90 3.89 24.14 -13.85
C LEU A 90 4.86 25.16 -14.44
N ARG A 91 6.00 25.30 -13.73
CA ARG A 91 7.16 26.10 -14.16
C ARG A 91 8.41 25.21 -14.11
N ARG A 92 9.45 25.63 -14.81
CA ARG A 92 10.72 24.89 -14.90
C ARG A 92 11.40 24.65 -13.54
N SER A 93 11.20 25.55 -12.58
CA SER A 93 11.78 25.45 -11.24
C SER A 93 10.98 24.55 -10.28
N ASP A 94 9.80 24.05 -10.70
CA ASP A 94 8.92 23.29 -9.82
C ASP A 94 9.36 21.83 -9.72
N VAL A 95 9.10 21.23 -8.54
CA VAL A 95 9.13 19.78 -8.33
C VAL A 95 7.70 19.27 -8.29
N THR A 96 7.39 18.23 -9.05
CA THR A 96 6.03 17.70 -9.12
C THR A 96 5.99 16.23 -8.72
N ILE A 97 4.94 15.83 -7.99
CA ILE A 97 4.78 14.50 -7.39
C ILE A 97 3.42 13.94 -7.77
N THR A 98 3.36 12.65 -8.11
CA THR A 98 2.10 11.94 -8.38
C THR A 98 2.15 10.47 -7.94
N VAL A 99 0.99 9.81 -7.96
CA VAL A 99 0.78 8.38 -7.77
C VAL A 99 0.14 7.75 -9.01
N PRO A 100 0.21 6.42 -9.23
CA PRO A 100 -0.34 5.76 -10.42
C PRO A 100 -1.87 5.55 -10.37
N ALA A 101 -2.61 6.56 -9.90
CA ALA A 101 -4.06 6.55 -9.80
C ALA A 101 -4.66 7.85 -10.35
N PRO A 102 -5.47 7.80 -11.45
CA PRO A 102 -5.77 6.62 -12.28
C PRO A 102 -4.57 6.17 -13.11
N PHE A 103 -4.61 4.94 -13.64
CA PHE A 103 -3.46 4.32 -14.31
C PHE A 103 -2.91 5.11 -15.53
N MET A 104 -3.72 5.95 -16.16
CA MET A 104 -3.27 6.81 -17.27
C MET A 104 -2.56 8.10 -16.82
N LEU A 105 -2.75 8.51 -15.57
CA LEU A 105 -2.22 9.77 -15.06
C LEU A 105 -0.68 9.88 -15.14
N PRO A 106 0.11 8.84 -14.79
CA PRO A 106 1.57 8.92 -14.84
C PRO A 106 2.14 9.28 -16.21
N TYR A 107 1.50 8.84 -17.32
CA TYR A 107 1.95 9.17 -18.67
C TYR A 107 1.76 10.65 -18.99
N ALA A 108 0.57 11.18 -18.68
CA ALA A 108 0.27 12.61 -18.86
C ALA A 108 1.13 13.48 -17.93
N PHE A 109 1.34 13.02 -16.70
CA PHE A 109 2.19 13.66 -15.71
C PHE A 109 3.63 13.79 -16.20
N ALA A 110 4.26 12.69 -16.61
CA ALA A 110 5.63 12.68 -17.09
C ALA A 110 5.79 13.55 -18.35
N ALA A 111 4.81 13.52 -19.26
CA ALA A 111 4.80 14.36 -20.45
C ALA A 111 4.70 15.86 -20.12
N ALA A 112 3.77 16.25 -19.22
CA ALA A 112 3.60 17.64 -18.82
C ALA A 112 4.83 18.19 -18.08
N ALA A 113 5.38 17.41 -17.13
CA ALA A 113 6.59 17.81 -16.40
C ALA A 113 7.77 18.02 -17.36
N LYS A 114 7.99 17.09 -18.29
CA LYS A 114 9.06 17.20 -19.29
C LYS A 114 8.87 18.42 -20.21
N LEU A 115 7.66 18.66 -20.69
CA LEU A 115 7.36 19.83 -21.54
C LEU A 115 7.59 21.17 -20.83
N LYS A 116 7.32 21.21 -19.52
CA LYS A 116 7.51 22.41 -18.69
C LYS A 116 8.92 22.51 -18.12
N GLY A 117 9.74 21.47 -18.25
CA GLY A 117 11.07 21.38 -17.64
C GLY A 117 11.04 21.29 -16.12
N ALA A 118 9.90 20.91 -15.53
CA ALA A 118 9.75 20.67 -14.11
C ALA A 118 10.33 19.30 -13.72
N LYS A 119 10.80 19.18 -12.48
CA LYS A 119 11.23 17.90 -11.92
C LYS A 119 10.02 17.01 -11.58
N SER A 120 10.16 15.71 -11.78
CA SER A 120 9.04 14.77 -11.70
C SER A 120 9.35 13.55 -10.84
N VAL A 121 8.48 13.30 -9.85
CA VAL A 121 8.54 12.18 -8.91
C VAL A 121 7.26 11.35 -9.03
N LEU A 122 7.40 10.06 -9.27
CA LEU A 122 6.29 9.11 -9.23
C LEU A 122 6.42 8.22 -7.98
N ILE A 123 5.43 8.22 -7.10
CA ILE A 123 5.35 7.28 -5.97
C ILE A 123 4.69 6.00 -6.49
N MET A 124 5.43 4.91 -6.55
CA MET A 124 4.98 3.64 -7.12
C MET A 124 4.24 2.80 -6.08
N HIS A 125 2.92 2.99 -5.97
CA HIS A 125 2.06 2.13 -5.15
C HIS A 125 1.67 0.84 -5.89
N ASP A 126 1.33 0.97 -7.17
CA ASP A 126 0.91 -0.13 -8.04
C ASP A 126 1.65 -0.05 -9.37
N LEU A 127 2.20 -1.17 -9.83
CA LEU A 127 2.87 -1.26 -11.13
C LEU A 127 1.90 -1.84 -12.17
N TYR A 128 1.44 -1.00 -13.08
CA TYR A 128 0.64 -1.41 -14.22
C TYR A 128 1.54 -1.73 -15.44
N PRO A 129 1.27 -2.80 -16.22
CA PRO A 129 0.11 -3.70 -16.15
C PRO A 129 0.23 -4.85 -15.15
N ASP A 130 1.35 -5.00 -14.43
CA ASP A 130 1.69 -6.16 -13.60
C ASP A 130 0.58 -6.48 -12.59
N VAL A 131 0.01 -5.45 -11.93
CA VAL A 131 -1.10 -5.64 -10.98
C VAL A 131 -2.36 -6.20 -11.64
N LEU A 132 -2.67 -5.80 -12.90
CA LEU A 132 -3.82 -6.33 -13.64
C LEU A 132 -3.60 -7.76 -14.11
N ILE A 133 -2.36 -8.10 -14.47
CA ILE A 133 -1.96 -9.46 -14.86
C ILE A 133 -2.07 -10.38 -13.65
N MET A 134 -1.54 -9.98 -12.52
CA MET A 134 -1.61 -10.72 -11.28
C MET A 134 -3.06 -10.90 -10.81
N ALA A 135 -3.91 -9.88 -10.95
CA ALA A 135 -5.34 -9.97 -10.65
C ALA A 135 -6.12 -10.87 -11.63
N GLY A 136 -5.48 -11.41 -12.68
CA GLY A 136 -6.15 -12.20 -13.71
C GLY A 136 -7.07 -11.40 -14.66
N MET A 137 -7.03 -10.07 -14.56
CA MET A 137 -7.83 -9.15 -15.38
C MET A 137 -7.22 -8.93 -16.76
N LEU A 138 -5.93 -9.19 -16.91
CA LEU A 138 -5.19 -9.02 -18.16
C LEU A 138 -4.26 -10.22 -18.38
N LYS A 139 -4.26 -10.77 -19.61
CA LYS A 139 -3.30 -11.81 -19.99
C LYS A 139 -1.92 -11.19 -20.23
N PRO A 140 -0.81 -11.81 -19.76
CA PRO A 140 0.55 -11.28 -19.95
C PRO A 140 0.90 -11.01 -21.43
N ASP A 141 0.48 -11.90 -22.32
CA ASP A 141 0.78 -11.83 -23.76
C ASP A 141 -0.22 -11.00 -24.57
N SER A 142 -1.22 -10.40 -23.92
CA SER A 142 -2.22 -9.60 -24.61
C SER A 142 -1.61 -8.34 -25.24
N VAL A 143 -2.21 -7.89 -26.33
CA VAL A 143 -1.81 -6.63 -27.01
C VAL A 143 -1.83 -5.45 -26.03
N MET A 144 -2.82 -5.43 -25.12
CA MET A 144 -2.96 -4.37 -24.13
C MET A 144 -1.78 -4.38 -23.14
N ALA A 145 -1.41 -5.55 -22.59
CA ALA A 145 -0.26 -5.66 -21.68
C ALA A 145 1.04 -5.21 -22.36
N LYS A 146 1.28 -5.68 -23.59
CA LYS A 146 2.45 -5.30 -24.39
C LYS A 146 2.48 -3.79 -24.67
N ALA A 147 1.34 -3.20 -25.01
CA ALA A 147 1.23 -1.77 -25.23
C ALA A 147 1.53 -0.96 -23.95
N MET A 148 0.99 -1.36 -22.81
CA MET A 148 1.27 -0.72 -21.53
C MET A 148 2.75 -0.82 -21.15
N HIS A 149 3.38 -2.00 -21.30
CA HIS A 149 4.82 -2.17 -21.07
C HIS A 149 5.66 -1.28 -22.02
N ALA A 150 5.26 -1.17 -23.29
CA ALA A 150 5.94 -0.31 -24.25
C ALA A 150 5.81 1.19 -23.89
N LEU A 151 4.66 1.62 -23.38
CA LEU A 151 4.43 3.00 -22.94
C LEU A 151 5.14 3.33 -21.60
N ASN A 152 5.33 2.34 -20.74
CA ASN A 152 6.05 2.54 -19.47
C ASN A 152 7.51 2.96 -19.69
N ALA A 153 8.20 2.41 -20.70
CA ALA A 153 9.61 2.72 -20.92
C ALA A 153 9.89 4.21 -21.19
N PRO A 154 9.19 4.90 -22.11
CA PRO A 154 9.37 6.36 -22.30
C PRO A 154 8.89 7.18 -21.12
N MET A 155 7.83 6.75 -20.42
CA MET A 155 7.36 7.39 -19.19
C MET A 155 8.45 7.36 -18.10
N PHE A 156 8.95 6.19 -17.75
CA PHE A 156 9.99 6.05 -16.72
C PHE A 156 11.30 6.77 -17.12
N ARG A 157 11.65 6.79 -18.41
CA ARG A 157 12.79 7.56 -18.88
C ARG A 157 12.61 9.06 -18.64
N ALA A 158 11.38 9.56 -18.74
CA ALA A 158 11.08 10.99 -18.59
C ALA A 158 11.07 11.45 -17.12
N LEU A 159 10.85 10.54 -16.17
CA LEU A 159 10.84 10.84 -14.73
C LEU A 159 12.24 11.14 -14.20
N ASP A 160 12.34 12.09 -13.26
CA ASP A 160 13.57 12.40 -12.52
C ASP A 160 13.79 11.43 -11.36
N ALA A 161 12.74 11.02 -10.65
CA ALA A 161 12.80 10.02 -9.60
C ALA A 161 11.53 9.16 -9.53
N VAL A 162 11.67 7.94 -9.00
CA VAL A 162 10.58 7.04 -8.66
C VAL A 162 10.77 6.59 -7.22
N VAL A 163 9.78 6.89 -6.38
CA VAL A 163 9.74 6.37 -5.01
C VAL A 163 9.15 4.97 -5.04
N ILE A 164 9.90 4.01 -4.54
CA ILE A 164 9.46 2.63 -4.33
C ILE A 164 9.17 2.42 -2.85
N ILE A 165 8.07 1.73 -2.55
CA ILE A 165 7.63 1.43 -1.19
C ILE A 165 8.07 0.05 -0.71
N GLY A 166 8.69 -0.75 -1.60
CA GLY A 166 9.31 -2.04 -1.34
C GLY A 166 10.57 -2.20 -2.20
N ARG A 167 11.64 -2.79 -1.63
CA ARG A 167 12.91 -3.08 -2.33
C ARG A 167 12.71 -4.05 -3.50
N ASP A 168 11.74 -4.93 -3.38
CA ASP A 168 11.33 -5.93 -4.38
C ASP A 168 10.81 -5.29 -5.68
N THR A 169 10.29 -4.07 -5.64
CA THR A 169 9.83 -3.32 -6.81
C THR A 169 11.00 -2.93 -7.74
N GLU A 170 12.20 -2.75 -7.22
CA GLU A 170 13.39 -2.34 -8.01
C GLU A 170 13.64 -3.28 -9.19
N LYS A 171 13.65 -4.60 -8.95
CA LYS A 171 13.82 -5.62 -10.00
C LYS A 171 12.84 -5.45 -11.15
N LEU A 172 11.59 -5.11 -10.84
CA LEU A 172 10.52 -4.96 -11.82
C LEU A 172 10.72 -3.68 -12.64
N LEU A 173 11.13 -2.60 -12.01
CA LEU A 173 11.34 -1.31 -12.64
C LEU A 173 12.58 -1.30 -13.53
N LEU A 174 13.68 -1.93 -13.11
CA LEU A 174 14.93 -1.98 -13.88
C LEU A 174 14.79 -2.77 -15.20
N ARG A 175 13.71 -3.52 -15.41
CA ARG A 175 13.38 -4.14 -16.71
C ARG A 175 13.02 -3.09 -17.78
N TYR A 176 12.60 -1.88 -17.40
CA TYR A 176 12.21 -0.84 -18.34
C TYR A 176 13.42 -0.04 -18.83
N ARG A 177 13.58 0.06 -20.15
CA ARG A 177 14.67 0.83 -20.74
C ARG A 177 14.63 2.29 -20.31
N GLY A 178 15.69 2.75 -19.66
CA GLY A 178 15.81 4.12 -19.17
C GLY A 178 15.45 4.31 -17.70
N MET A 179 15.08 3.22 -17.01
CA MET A 179 15.16 3.16 -15.55
C MET A 179 16.56 2.77 -15.12
N THR A 180 17.03 3.40 -14.07
CA THR A 180 18.35 3.20 -13.45
C THR A 180 18.20 3.31 -11.94
N SER A 181 19.05 2.63 -11.17
CA SER A 181 18.94 2.60 -9.70
C SER A 181 19.11 4.00 -9.08
N ASP A 182 19.84 4.91 -9.73
CA ASP A 182 20.01 6.29 -9.27
C ASP A 182 18.72 7.13 -9.29
N LYS A 183 17.71 6.70 -10.07
CA LYS A 183 16.37 7.30 -10.04
C LYS A 183 15.48 6.74 -8.94
N LEU A 184 15.81 5.60 -8.38
CA LEU A 184 15.00 4.95 -7.36
C LEU A 184 15.27 5.51 -5.98
N ARG A 185 14.21 5.74 -5.22
CA ARG A 185 14.27 6.15 -3.81
C ARG A 185 13.38 5.22 -3.01
N PHE A 186 13.95 4.49 -2.08
CA PHE A 186 13.18 3.64 -1.18
C PHE A 186 12.66 4.50 -0.03
N ILE A 187 11.35 4.75 -0.03
CA ILE A 187 10.63 5.43 1.05
C ILE A 187 9.42 4.57 1.35
N PRO A 188 9.46 3.71 2.38
CA PRO A 188 8.36 2.81 2.71
C PRO A 188 7.15 3.58 3.23
N ASN A 189 5.98 2.94 3.15
CA ASN A 189 4.81 3.42 3.88
C ASN A 189 5.06 3.28 5.40
N TRP A 190 4.20 3.88 6.20
CA TRP A 190 4.37 4.02 7.64
C TRP A 190 3.19 3.45 8.43
N ALA A 191 3.41 3.20 9.71
CA ALA A 191 2.37 2.85 10.67
C ALA A 191 1.51 4.09 10.99
N THR A 192 0.20 3.87 11.12
CA THR A 192 -0.74 4.88 11.61
C THR A 192 -0.99 4.76 13.12
N LEU A 193 -0.62 3.62 13.72
CA LEU A 193 -0.71 3.38 15.15
C LEU A 193 0.60 3.75 15.84
N ALA A 194 0.49 4.27 17.06
CA ALA A 194 1.64 4.61 17.88
C ALA A 194 2.48 3.37 18.21
N ARG A 195 3.80 3.49 18.10
CA ARG A 195 4.76 2.44 18.39
C ARG A 195 4.78 2.06 19.87
N GLY A 196 4.74 0.77 20.14
CA GLY A 196 4.88 0.18 21.48
C GLY A 196 4.19 -1.17 21.58
N VAL A 197 4.80 -2.11 22.28
CA VAL A 197 4.22 -3.44 22.48
C VAL A 197 2.89 -3.34 23.23
N ARG A 198 1.84 -3.93 22.67
CA ARG A 198 0.56 -4.09 23.36
C ARG A 198 0.49 -5.47 23.99
N ALA A 199 0.27 -5.52 25.29
CA ALA A 199 0.02 -6.80 25.98
C ALA A 199 -1.23 -7.49 25.42
N ILE A 200 -1.26 -8.82 25.47
CA ILE A 200 -2.49 -9.56 25.21
C ILE A 200 -3.39 -9.39 26.44
N ASP A 201 -4.57 -8.83 26.20
CA ASP A 201 -5.58 -8.65 27.25
C ASP A 201 -6.68 -9.71 27.09
N PRO A 202 -6.84 -10.64 28.03
CA PRO A 202 -7.94 -11.61 28.02
C PRO A 202 -9.33 -10.94 28.07
N GLY A 203 -9.43 -9.73 28.61
CA GLY A 203 -10.65 -8.93 28.65
C GLY A 203 -11.01 -8.22 27.34
N ASN A 204 -10.14 -8.24 26.33
CA ASN A 204 -10.37 -7.63 25.05
C ASN A 204 -11.70 -8.11 24.45
N PRO A 205 -12.62 -7.22 24.02
CA PRO A 205 -13.97 -7.58 23.52
C PRO A 205 -13.96 -8.61 22.39
N TYR A 206 -12.94 -8.57 21.53
CA TYR A 206 -12.81 -9.48 20.39
C TYR A 206 -12.20 -10.83 20.78
N ARG A 207 -11.51 -10.92 21.93
CA ARG A 207 -10.84 -12.14 22.40
C ARG A 207 -11.61 -12.87 23.50
N ARG A 208 -12.25 -12.16 24.43
CA ARG A 208 -12.87 -12.74 25.64
C ARG A 208 -13.91 -13.84 25.40
N ALA A 209 -14.55 -13.82 24.20
CA ALA A 209 -15.53 -14.83 23.81
C ALA A 209 -14.89 -16.09 23.18
N LEU A 210 -13.57 -16.06 22.92
CA LEU A 210 -12.83 -17.15 22.31
C LEU A 210 -12.22 -18.04 23.41
N SER A 211 -12.52 -19.33 23.36
CA SER A 211 -12.02 -20.28 24.38
C SER A 211 -10.56 -20.69 24.18
N ALA A 212 -9.94 -20.26 23.06
CA ALA A 212 -8.60 -20.69 22.67
C ALA A 212 -7.49 -19.91 23.40
N ARG A 213 -6.36 -20.58 23.63
CA ARG A 213 -5.16 -20.00 24.23
C ARG A 213 -4.40 -19.11 23.23
N PHE A 214 -4.44 -19.47 21.96
CA PHE A 214 -3.73 -18.79 20.87
C PHE A 214 -4.70 -18.32 19.79
N VAL A 215 -4.69 -17.03 19.51
CA VAL A 215 -5.58 -16.40 18.51
C VAL A 215 -4.77 -15.95 17.30
N VAL A 216 -5.20 -16.41 16.13
CA VAL A 216 -4.63 -16.07 14.82
C VAL A 216 -5.53 -15.03 14.18
N GLY A 217 -5.01 -13.84 13.92
CA GLY A 217 -5.77 -12.74 13.34
C GLY A 217 -5.59 -12.60 11.83
N LEU A 218 -6.64 -12.10 11.18
CA LEU A 218 -6.59 -11.53 9.83
C LEU A 218 -7.40 -10.25 9.84
N SER A 219 -6.91 -9.19 9.21
CA SER A 219 -7.61 -7.91 9.16
C SER A 219 -7.50 -7.22 7.81
N GLY A 220 -8.60 -6.66 7.29
CA GLY A 220 -8.73 -5.60 6.31
C GLY A 220 -9.18 -5.98 4.91
N ASN A 221 -8.82 -5.18 3.90
CA ASN A 221 -9.26 -5.41 2.54
C ASN A 221 -8.61 -6.68 1.96
N LEU A 222 -9.44 -7.68 1.65
CA LEU A 222 -9.05 -8.87 0.92
C LEU A 222 -9.40 -8.69 -0.56
N GLY A 223 -8.61 -7.84 -1.24
CA GLY A 223 -8.72 -7.62 -2.68
C GLY A 223 -8.08 -8.74 -3.50
N PHE A 224 -7.86 -8.45 -4.78
CA PHE A 224 -7.34 -9.43 -5.76
C PHE A 224 -5.92 -9.95 -5.45
N THR A 225 -5.14 -9.22 -4.67
CA THR A 225 -3.78 -9.60 -4.26
C THR A 225 -3.77 -10.66 -3.15
N HIS A 226 -4.89 -10.88 -2.47
CA HIS A 226 -4.99 -11.74 -1.30
C HIS A 226 -5.63 -13.11 -1.64
N ASP A 227 -5.20 -14.13 -0.90
CA ASP A 227 -5.74 -15.49 -0.97
C ASP A 227 -6.48 -15.85 0.32
N PRO A 228 -7.81 -15.65 0.37
CA PRO A 228 -8.61 -16.04 1.53
C PRO A 228 -8.69 -17.56 1.71
N VAL A 229 -8.57 -18.33 0.61
CA VAL A 229 -8.73 -19.77 0.64
C VAL A 229 -7.64 -20.44 1.47
N ILE A 230 -6.39 -20.00 1.32
CA ILE A 230 -5.26 -20.58 2.07
C ILE A 230 -5.47 -20.44 3.59
N VAL A 231 -6.04 -19.30 4.04
CA VAL A 231 -6.32 -19.06 5.48
C VAL A 231 -7.42 -19.99 5.97
N PHE A 232 -8.48 -20.13 5.18
CA PHE A 232 -9.60 -20.99 5.54
C PHE A 232 -9.21 -22.47 5.57
N GLU A 233 -8.43 -22.94 4.59
CA GLU A 233 -7.93 -24.31 4.54
C GLU A 233 -6.95 -24.60 5.70
N ALA A 234 -6.10 -23.65 6.08
CA ALA A 234 -5.26 -23.80 7.25
C ALA A 234 -6.09 -23.91 8.54
N ALA A 235 -7.15 -23.09 8.67
CA ALA A 235 -8.08 -23.19 9.79
C ALA A 235 -8.81 -24.55 9.81
N ARG A 236 -9.19 -25.08 8.65
CA ARG A 236 -9.81 -26.41 8.51
C ARG A 236 -8.86 -27.53 8.95
N LEU A 237 -7.57 -27.44 8.62
CA LEU A 237 -6.55 -28.40 9.08
C LEU A 237 -6.30 -28.34 10.60
N LEU A 238 -6.64 -27.23 11.24
CA LEU A 238 -6.49 -26.99 12.67
C LEU A 238 -7.83 -27.04 13.44
N ARG A 239 -8.90 -27.52 12.82
CA ARG A 239 -10.25 -27.50 13.43
C ARG A 239 -10.39 -28.30 14.74
N ASP A 240 -9.56 -29.34 14.89
CA ASP A 240 -9.56 -30.21 16.06
C ASP A 240 -8.51 -29.77 17.12
N ASP A 241 -7.80 -28.68 16.86
CA ASP A 241 -6.84 -28.06 17.79
C ASP A 241 -7.55 -26.98 18.62
N ASN A 242 -8.00 -27.37 19.80
CA ASN A 242 -8.80 -26.51 20.69
C ASN A 242 -8.00 -25.31 21.24
N ASP A 243 -6.69 -25.31 21.13
CA ASP A 243 -5.84 -24.21 21.58
C ASP A 243 -5.76 -23.08 20.54
N VAL A 244 -6.13 -23.31 19.28
CA VAL A 244 -6.00 -22.34 18.16
C VAL A 244 -7.34 -21.86 17.66
N HIS A 245 -7.52 -20.54 17.57
CA HIS A 245 -8.72 -19.91 17.02
C HIS A 245 -8.37 -18.82 15.98
N PHE A 246 -9.12 -18.78 14.88
CA PHE A 246 -8.97 -17.79 13.82
C PHE A 246 -10.00 -16.67 13.99
N LEU A 247 -9.53 -15.45 14.23
CA LEU A 247 -10.31 -14.23 14.33
C LEU A 247 -10.11 -13.39 13.07
N LEU A 248 -11.07 -13.44 12.15
CA LEU A 248 -10.93 -12.91 10.80
C LEU A 248 -11.88 -11.74 10.58
N SER A 249 -11.34 -10.55 10.24
CA SER A 249 -12.13 -9.37 9.90
C SER A 249 -11.68 -8.78 8.59
N GLY A 250 -12.62 -8.18 7.85
CA GLY A 250 -12.26 -7.50 6.61
C GLY A 250 -13.44 -7.15 5.72
N TRP A 251 -13.07 -6.82 4.50
CA TRP A 251 -14.01 -6.51 3.42
C TRP A 251 -13.41 -6.85 2.05
N GLY A 252 -14.21 -6.71 0.99
CA GLY A 252 -13.81 -7.02 -0.37
C GLY A 252 -14.14 -8.45 -0.78
N VAL A 253 -13.91 -8.74 -2.05
CA VAL A 253 -14.33 -10.01 -2.70
C VAL A 253 -13.78 -11.25 -1.99
N GLY A 254 -12.57 -11.18 -1.45
CA GLY A 254 -11.98 -12.30 -0.70
C GLY A 254 -12.63 -12.51 0.65
N PHE A 255 -13.11 -11.45 1.32
CA PHE A 255 -13.83 -11.59 2.58
C PHE A 255 -15.24 -12.16 2.37
N ASP A 256 -15.92 -11.77 1.29
CA ASP A 256 -17.19 -12.37 0.90
C ASP A 256 -17.03 -13.87 0.61
N GLN A 257 -15.92 -14.28 0.00
CA GLN A 257 -15.57 -15.69 -0.19
C GLN A 257 -15.37 -16.42 1.15
N LEU A 258 -14.65 -15.83 2.12
CA LEU A 258 -14.50 -16.40 3.47
C LEU A 258 -15.86 -16.60 4.17
N ARG A 259 -16.77 -15.63 4.05
CA ARG A 259 -18.12 -15.75 4.60
C ARG A 259 -18.89 -16.94 4.00
N ALA A 260 -18.83 -17.10 2.68
CA ALA A 260 -19.47 -18.21 2.00
C ALA A 260 -18.91 -19.56 2.49
N MET A 261 -17.58 -19.69 2.53
CA MET A 261 -16.90 -20.91 2.99
C MET A 261 -17.23 -21.22 4.46
N GLN A 262 -17.26 -20.22 5.34
CA GLN A 262 -17.58 -20.42 6.76
C GLN A 262 -19.06 -20.77 6.96
N SER A 263 -19.97 -20.18 6.18
CA SER A 263 -21.41 -20.52 6.22
C SER A 263 -21.67 -21.98 5.87
N GLU A 264 -20.91 -22.53 4.92
CA GLU A 264 -21.00 -23.93 4.47
C GLU A 264 -20.32 -24.87 5.47
N ALA A 265 -19.04 -24.63 5.80
CA ALA A 265 -18.22 -25.55 6.59
C ALA A 265 -18.46 -25.46 8.11
N LYS A 266 -18.92 -24.31 8.61
CA LYS A 266 -19.21 -24.04 10.04
C LYS A 266 -18.06 -24.45 10.96
N LEU A 267 -16.84 -24.07 10.64
CA LEU A 267 -15.66 -24.40 11.43
C LEU A 267 -15.76 -23.80 12.84
N PRO A 268 -15.63 -24.61 13.91
CA PRO A 268 -15.78 -24.12 15.29
C PRO A 268 -14.65 -23.19 15.73
N ASN A 269 -13.49 -23.29 15.09
CA ASN A 269 -12.29 -22.51 15.38
C ASN A 269 -12.16 -21.26 14.51
N VAL A 270 -13.25 -20.79 13.85
CA VAL A 270 -13.25 -19.59 13.01
C VAL A 270 -14.36 -18.64 13.42
N THR A 271 -13.99 -17.42 13.81
CA THR A 271 -14.91 -16.31 14.02
C THR A 271 -14.70 -15.23 12.96
N LEU A 272 -15.78 -14.87 12.24
CA LEU A 272 -15.79 -13.76 11.30
C LEU A 272 -16.34 -12.51 11.98
N VAL A 273 -15.64 -11.41 11.84
CA VAL A 273 -16.04 -10.08 12.31
C VAL A 273 -16.19 -9.17 11.10
N ASP A 274 -17.20 -8.35 11.08
CA ASP A 274 -17.38 -7.33 10.04
C ASP A 274 -16.22 -6.35 10.03
N ARG A 275 -16.19 -5.47 9.02
CA ARG A 275 -15.17 -4.42 8.96
C ARG A 275 -15.09 -3.67 10.30
N VAL A 276 -13.92 -3.68 10.88
CA VAL A 276 -13.61 -2.91 12.08
C VAL A 276 -13.34 -1.46 11.68
N GLU A 277 -13.99 -0.51 12.36
CA GLU A 277 -13.80 0.91 12.15
C GLU A 277 -12.44 1.38 12.71
N ASP A 278 -11.96 2.53 12.21
CA ASP A 278 -10.59 2.99 12.48
C ASP A 278 -10.34 3.26 13.97
N ASP A 279 -11.35 3.73 14.72
CA ASP A 279 -11.29 3.97 16.17
C ASP A 279 -11.19 2.68 16.99
N GLN A 280 -11.61 1.54 16.45
CA GLN A 280 -11.54 0.21 17.06
C GLN A 280 -10.34 -0.60 16.57
N LEU A 281 -9.60 -0.10 15.58
CA LEU A 281 -8.55 -0.87 14.89
C LEU A 281 -7.47 -1.34 15.85
N GLU A 282 -6.93 -0.47 16.72
CA GLU A 282 -5.87 -0.84 17.64
C GLU A 282 -6.33 -1.92 18.63
N MET A 283 -7.56 -1.81 19.15
CA MET A 283 -8.16 -2.80 20.04
C MET A 283 -8.31 -4.15 19.33
N PHE A 284 -8.78 -4.15 18.08
CA PHE A 284 -8.92 -5.36 17.29
C PHE A 284 -7.56 -6.01 17.00
N LEU A 285 -6.59 -5.22 16.53
CA LEU A 285 -5.24 -5.74 16.24
C LEU A 285 -4.52 -6.23 17.49
N SER A 286 -4.89 -5.75 18.69
CA SER A 286 -4.36 -6.22 19.97
C SER A 286 -4.98 -7.54 20.44
N ALA A 287 -6.08 -8.01 19.81
CA ALA A 287 -6.81 -9.20 20.25
C ALA A 287 -6.12 -10.52 19.90
N ALA A 288 -5.30 -10.56 18.86
CA ALA A 288 -4.65 -11.79 18.39
C ALA A 288 -3.17 -11.85 18.77
N ASP A 289 -2.64 -13.07 18.89
CA ASP A 289 -1.25 -13.36 19.22
C ASP A 289 -0.34 -13.23 18.00
N VAL A 290 -0.85 -13.62 16.81
CA VAL A 290 -0.17 -13.55 15.52
C VAL A 290 -1.14 -13.12 14.42
N TRP A 291 -0.65 -12.45 13.40
CA TRP A 291 -1.49 -11.98 12.28
C TRP A 291 -1.05 -12.58 10.96
N ILE A 292 -2.01 -13.05 10.16
CA ILE A 292 -1.76 -13.55 8.80
C ILE A 292 -1.95 -12.42 7.80
N ILE A 293 -1.01 -12.32 6.84
CA ILE A 293 -1.14 -11.52 5.62
C ILE A 293 -1.04 -12.49 4.44
N PRO A 294 -2.18 -12.88 3.82
CA PRO A 294 -2.21 -13.96 2.84
C PRO A 294 -2.13 -13.41 1.41
N TYR A 295 -0.96 -13.25 0.86
CA TYR A 295 -0.80 -12.89 -0.55
C TYR A 295 -0.90 -14.09 -1.48
N ARG A 296 -1.36 -13.83 -2.70
CA ARG A 296 -1.27 -14.76 -3.84
C ARG A 296 0.14 -14.79 -4.40
N LYS A 297 0.38 -15.74 -5.31
CA LYS A 297 1.63 -15.78 -6.10
C LYS A 297 1.76 -14.55 -7.01
N ASN A 298 3.00 -14.15 -7.27
CA ASN A 298 3.39 -13.05 -8.14
C ASN A 298 2.97 -11.66 -7.64
N VAL A 299 2.84 -11.49 -6.32
CA VAL A 299 2.55 -10.20 -5.68
C VAL A 299 3.83 -9.45 -5.31
N ALA A 300 4.97 -10.14 -5.16
CA ALA A 300 6.26 -9.53 -4.86
C ALA A 300 6.59 -8.40 -5.86
N GLY A 301 6.96 -7.23 -5.35
CA GLY A 301 7.27 -6.03 -6.13
C GLY A 301 6.06 -5.29 -6.71
N VAL A 302 4.85 -5.86 -6.60
CA VAL A 302 3.62 -5.28 -7.14
C VAL A 302 2.82 -4.55 -6.06
N SER A 303 2.82 -5.06 -4.82
CA SER A 303 2.07 -4.48 -3.70
C SER A 303 2.76 -4.76 -2.36
N VAL A 304 2.75 -3.77 -1.48
CA VAL A 304 3.22 -3.91 -0.08
C VAL A 304 2.05 -3.71 0.86
N PRO A 305 1.86 -4.60 1.88
CA PRO A 305 0.69 -4.54 2.75
C PRO A 305 0.82 -3.42 3.78
N SER A 306 0.03 -2.35 3.65
CA SER A 306 0.05 -1.22 4.59
C SER A 306 -0.22 -1.64 6.05
N ARG A 307 -1.01 -2.70 6.26
CA ARG A 307 -1.32 -3.26 7.58
C ARG A 307 -0.11 -3.84 8.30
N PHE A 308 0.87 -4.32 7.56
CA PHE A 308 2.12 -4.85 8.10
C PHE A 308 2.78 -3.88 9.07
N TYR A 309 2.82 -2.60 8.72
CA TYR A 309 3.44 -1.56 9.53
C TYR A 309 2.72 -1.36 10.88
N ASN A 310 1.39 -1.37 10.88
CA ASN A 310 0.61 -1.27 12.12
C ASN A 310 0.81 -2.49 13.04
N LEU A 311 0.90 -3.70 12.47
CA LEU A 311 1.16 -4.91 13.24
C LEU A 311 2.53 -4.86 13.91
N LEU A 312 3.56 -4.46 13.18
CA LEU A 312 4.89 -4.25 13.76
C LEU A 312 4.87 -3.17 14.85
N ALA A 313 4.18 -2.04 14.62
CA ALA A 313 4.13 -0.93 15.55
C ALA A 313 3.59 -1.33 16.93
N ILE A 314 2.58 -2.19 16.96
CA ILE A 314 1.99 -2.69 18.21
C ILE A 314 2.65 -3.96 18.75
N GLY A 315 3.77 -4.40 18.16
CA GLY A 315 4.54 -5.56 18.59
C GLY A 315 3.86 -6.90 18.29
N ARG A 316 3.12 -7.02 17.19
CA ARG A 316 2.50 -8.29 16.77
C ARG A 316 3.35 -9.03 15.75
N PRO A 317 3.73 -10.28 16.03
CA PRO A 317 4.34 -11.15 15.03
C PRO A 317 3.41 -11.40 13.85
N VAL A 318 4.00 -11.68 12.68
CA VAL A 318 3.26 -11.87 11.44
C VAL A 318 3.58 -13.22 10.82
N ILE A 319 2.56 -13.93 10.33
CA ILE A 319 2.74 -15.02 9.38
C ILE A 319 2.42 -14.46 8.00
N LEU A 320 3.45 -14.28 7.20
CA LEU A 320 3.30 -13.73 5.86
C LEU A 320 3.26 -14.87 4.84
N VAL A 321 2.17 -14.96 4.10
CA VAL A 321 2.09 -15.83 2.91
C VAL A 321 2.53 -15.00 1.72
N SER A 322 3.73 -15.23 1.21
CA SER A 322 4.33 -14.45 0.13
C SER A 322 5.57 -15.15 -0.45
N GLU A 323 6.04 -14.70 -1.60
CA GLU A 323 7.38 -15.03 -2.08
C GLU A 323 8.44 -14.50 -1.09
N ALA A 324 9.55 -15.24 -0.95
CA ALA A 324 10.61 -14.93 0.01
C ALA A 324 11.34 -13.61 -0.28
N ASP A 325 11.30 -13.13 -1.52
CA ASP A 325 11.95 -11.90 -1.96
C ASP A 325 11.01 -10.67 -1.94
N ALA A 326 9.76 -10.81 -1.48
CA ALA A 326 8.86 -9.68 -1.24
C ALA A 326 9.35 -8.83 -0.05
N GLU A 327 9.16 -7.51 -0.10
CA GLU A 327 9.63 -6.56 0.93
C GLU A 327 9.24 -6.97 2.36
N ALA A 328 7.97 -7.31 2.57
CA ALA A 328 7.50 -7.72 3.88
C ALA A 328 8.13 -9.06 4.33
N ALA A 329 8.37 -10.00 3.39
CA ALA A 329 9.02 -11.29 3.69
C ALA A 329 10.49 -11.10 4.07
N LEU A 330 11.20 -10.24 3.34
CA LEU A 330 12.58 -9.85 3.69
C LEU A 330 12.62 -9.25 5.10
N THR A 331 11.74 -8.29 5.39
CA THR A 331 11.68 -7.67 6.72
C THR A 331 11.37 -8.68 7.82
N VAL A 332 10.42 -9.59 7.62
CA VAL A 332 10.08 -10.65 8.59
C VAL A 332 11.27 -11.54 8.87
N THR A 333 12.00 -11.94 7.83
CA THR A 333 13.14 -12.88 7.92
C THR A 333 14.39 -12.19 8.50
N GLU A 334 14.73 -10.99 8.01
CA GLU A 334 15.91 -10.23 8.42
C GLU A 334 15.87 -9.86 9.92
N HIS A 335 14.67 -9.65 10.46
CA HIS A 335 14.48 -9.17 11.84
C HIS A 335 13.84 -10.19 12.78
N ASP A 336 13.58 -11.41 12.31
CA ASP A 336 12.93 -12.48 13.09
C ASP A 336 11.66 -11.99 13.83
N VAL A 337 10.75 -11.35 13.06
CA VAL A 337 9.50 -10.80 13.61
C VAL A 337 8.27 -11.61 13.22
N GLY A 338 8.48 -12.83 12.69
CA GLY A 338 7.39 -13.72 12.28
C GLY A 338 7.86 -14.90 11.43
N TRP A 339 6.98 -15.37 10.57
CA TRP A 339 7.20 -16.53 9.70
C TRP A 339 6.80 -16.19 8.26
N VAL A 340 7.48 -16.80 7.31
CA VAL A 340 7.18 -16.68 5.87
C VAL A 340 6.78 -18.05 5.33
N VAL A 341 5.66 -18.09 4.61
CA VAL A 341 5.09 -19.30 3.99
C VAL A 341 4.89 -19.04 2.52
N GLU A 342 5.24 -20.01 1.66
CA GLU A 342 4.98 -19.90 0.23
C GLU A 342 3.48 -19.87 -0.10
N PRO A 343 3.04 -19.05 -1.07
CA PRO A 343 1.65 -19.02 -1.51
C PRO A 343 1.15 -20.38 -2.03
N GLY A 344 -0.10 -20.71 -1.69
CA GLY A 344 -0.73 -21.97 -2.12
C GLY A 344 -0.38 -23.20 -1.28
N ARG A 345 0.19 -23.01 -0.08
CA ARG A 345 0.58 -24.08 0.85
C ARG A 345 -0.16 -23.98 2.19
N PRO A 346 -1.46 -24.35 2.24
CA PRO A 346 -2.23 -24.28 3.49
C PRO A 346 -1.70 -25.22 4.60
N ASP A 347 -1.08 -26.33 4.24
CA ASP A 347 -0.38 -27.24 5.13
C ASP A 347 0.80 -26.56 5.85
N GLU A 348 1.62 -25.83 5.11
CA GLU A 348 2.74 -25.06 5.69
C GLU A 348 2.23 -23.86 6.51
N LEU A 349 1.13 -23.25 6.12
CA LEU A 349 0.51 -22.17 6.90
C LEU A 349 -0.01 -22.74 8.25
N ALA A 350 -0.68 -23.89 8.27
CA ALA A 350 -1.11 -24.55 9.49
C ALA A 350 0.07 -24.93 10.37
N LYS A 351 1.18 -25.38 9.79
CA LYS A 351 2.44 -25.67 10.50
C LYS A 351 3.04 -24.40 11.11
N ALA A 352 3.08 -23.30 10.35
CA ALA A 352 3.58 -22.01 10.86
C ALA A 352 2.72 -21.48 12.01
N VAL A 353 1.41 -21.67 11.98
CA VAL A 353 0.51 -21.34 13.09
C VAL A 353 0.87 -22.15 14.35
N ARG A 354 1.09 -23.48 14.24
CA ARG A 354 1.53 -24.30 15.38
C ARG A 354 2.91 -23.89 15.88
N GLN A 355 3.84 -23.56 14.99
CA GLN A 355 5.15 -23.04 15.38
C GLN A 355 5.02 -21.71 16.16
N ALA A 356 4.14 -20.82 15.71
CA ALA A 356 3.87 -19.56 16.40
C ALA A 356 3.25 -19.79 17.80
N ALA A 357 2.29 -20.72 17.91
CA ALA A 357 1.65 -21.07 19.17
C ALA A 357 2.60 -21.73 20.18
N GLY A 358 3.58 -22.50 19.69
CA GLY A 358 4.61 -23.16 20.53
C GLY A 358 5.89 -22.35 20.69
N ALA A 359 5.98 -21.14 20.12
CA ALA A 359 7.20 -20.35 20.19
C ALA A 359 7.41 -19.74 21.58
N ASP A 360 8.54 -20.04 22.20
CA ASP A 360 9.00 -19.41 23.44
C ASP A 360 10.02 -18.30 23.11
N ASP A 361 9.50 -17.20 22.57
CA ASP A 361 10.31 -16.02 22.25
C ASP A 361 9.64 -14.72 22.73
N PRO A 362 9.79 -14.41 24.02
CA PRO A 362 9.19 -13.22 24.63
C PRO A 362 9.76 -11.89 24.08
N LYS A 363 10.88 -11.95 23.34
CA LYS A 363 11.51 -10.76 22.75
C LYS A 363 10.97 -10.41 21.35
N ARG A 364 10.28 -11.33 20.67
CA ARG A 364 9.78 -11.10 19.31
C ARG A 364 8.82 -9.89 19.21
N PRO A 365 7.87 -9.68 20.14
CA PRO A 365 7.05 -8.46 20.15
C PRO A 365 7.86 -7.17 20.27
N ALA A 366 8.91 -7.16 21.09
CA ALA A 366 9.78 -6.01 21.25
C ALA A 366 10.58 -5.74 19.95
N ARG A 367 11.13 -6.79 19.31
CA ARG A 367 11.80 -6.65 18.01
C ARG A 367 10.85 -6.10 16.92
N ALA A 368 9.60 -6.57 16.89
CA ALA A 368 8.61 -6.06 15.96
C ALA A 368 8.36 -4.56 16.18
N ALA A 369 8.16 -4.13 17.43
CA ALA A 369 7.97 -2.72 17.75
C ALA A 369 9.24 -1.88 17.50
N GLU A 370 10.43 -2.45 17.67
CA GLU A 370 11.70 -1.78 17.37
C GLU A 370 11.86 -1.53 15.88
N ILE A 371 11.67 -2.56 15.05
CA ILE A 371 11.79 -2.43 13.58
C ILE A 371 10.73 -1.50 12.99
N ALA A 372 9.57 -1.37 13.62
CA ALA A 372 8.55 -0.40 13.24
C ALA A 372 9.06 1.04 13.23
N GLY A 373 10.12 1.36 13.99
CA GLY A 373 10.78 2.66 13.96
C GLY A 373 11.43 3.00 12.61
N ARG A 374 11.68 2.01 11.76
CA ARG A 374 12.14 2.24 10.37
C ARG A 374 11.00 2.59 9.42
N PHE A 375 9.77 2.34 9.84
CA PHE A 375 8.52 2.60 9.13
C PHE A 375 7.71 3.67 9.86
N ASP A 376 8.41 4.66 10.41
CA ASP A 376 7.84 5.77 11.14
C ASP A 376 7.39 6.88 10.17
N PHE A 377 6.34 7.60 10.56
CA PHE A 377 5.78 8.69 9.78
C PHE A 377 6.81 9.80 9.51
N ASP A 378 7.52 10.23 10.54
CA ASP A 378 8.48 11.33 10.42
C ASP A 378 9.67 10.92 9.53
N ALA A 379 10.16 9.68 9.66
CA ALA A 379 11.23 9.14 8.81
C ALA A 379 10.82 9.11 7.32
N ALA A 380 9.58 8.68 7.02
CA ALA A 380 9.05 8.70 5.67
C ALA A 380 8.92 10.13 5.12
N MET A 381 8.38 11.05 5.93
CA MET A 381 8.22 12.46 5.56
C MET A 381 9.56 13.15 5.33
N ASP A 382 10.56 12.87 6.17
CA ASP A 382 11.92 13.38 5.98
C ASP A 382 12.55 12.85 4.68
N GLY A 383 12.26 11.61 4.32
CA GLY A 383 12.63 11.03 3.02
C GLY A 383 12.04 11.81 1.84
N TYR A 384 10.74 12.13 1.89
CA TYR A 384 10.09 12.95 0.85
C TYR A 384 10.65 14.38 0.80
N CYS A 385 10.80 15.05 1.95
CA CYS A 385 11.38 16.39 2.02
C CYS A 385 12.83 16.40 1.51
N GLY A 386 13.62 15.38 1.87
CA GLY A 386 15.00 15.21 1.38
C GLY A 386 15.06 15.07 -0.14
N LEU A 387 14.22 14.21 -0.73
CA LEU A 387 14.12 14.04 -2.18
C LEU A 387 13.71 15.33 -2.89
N ILE A 388 12.73 16.06 -2.36
CA ILE A 388 12.29 17.33 -2.93
C ILE A 388 13.42 18.37 -2.89
N ARG A 389 14.15 18.47 -1.77
CA ARG A 389 15.31 19.37 -1.64
C ARG A 389 16.42 19.02 -2.64
N GLU A 390 16.75 17.73 -2.81
CA GLU A 390 17.71 17.24 -3.78
C GLU A 390 17.33 17.69 -5.21
N LEU A 391 16.07 17.47 -5.60
CA LEU A 391 15.58 17.80 -6.95
C LEU A 391 15.41 19.31 -7.20
N SER A 392 15.24 20.10 -6.15
CA SER A 392 15.10 21.56 -6.22
C SER A 392 16.44 22.27 -6.42
N GLN A 393 17.55 21.59 -6.15
CA GLN A 393 18.89 22.14 -6.37
C GLN A 393 19.26 22.13 -7.86
N PRO A 394 19.89 23.19 -8.39
CA PRO A 394 20.48 23.11 -9.72
C PRO A 394 21.52 21.99 -9.75
N LYS A 395 21.53 21.18 -10.80
CA LYS A 395 22.63 20.23 -10.97
C LYS A 395 23.95 21.00 -10.97
N PRO A 396 24.96 20.56 -10.22
CA PRO A 396 26.30 21.12 -10.41
C PRO A 396 26.71 20.91 -11.86
N ASP A 397 27.23 21.98 -12.47
CA ASP A 397 27.77 22.01 -13.85
C ASP A 397 28.91 21.02 -14.05
#